data_7e3c669722ee8c97b4d2270d5ff40bb1
#
_entry.id   7e3c669722ee8c97b4d2270d5ff40bb1
#
_cell.length_a   1.000
_cell.length_b   1.000
_cell.length_c   1.000
_cell.angle_alpha   90.00
_cell.angle_beta   90.00
_cell.angle_gamma   90.00
#
_symmetry.space_group_name_H-M   'P 1'
#
loop_
_entity.id
_entity.type
_entity.pdbx_description
1 polymer ?
#
loop_
_entity_poly.entity_id
_entity_poly.type
_entity_poly.pdbx_seq_one_letter_code
_entity_poly.pdbx_strand_id
1 'polypeptide(L)'
;MNQTVYSKIISFLILVIFLSPLEAKLLKPSKNGEEKEILIVNSKRRLYYPIKSEGLHYSVKGPTRLEFITRYPVLKKKKQSHSFQYHIILNGKDTVDVNHRYKVQKTIKSVQHPKHKYTYSGNYFINLEKGVHTIELLKSNESKYPVLI
;
A
#
# COMPACT_ATOMS: atom_id res chain seq x y z
N MET A 1 14.89 -13.04 50.68
CA MET A 1 14.53 -12.09 49.62
C MET A 1 13.46 -12.77 48.75
N ASN A 2 12.31 -12.14 48.68
CA ASN A 2 11.02 -12.80 48.52
C ASN A 2 10.76 -13.34 47.11
N GLN A 3 10.39 -14.60 46.98
CA GLN A 3 9.95 -15.26 45.73
C GLN A 3 8.84 -14.47 44.98
N THR A 4 8.01 -13.71 45.69
CA THR A 4 6.98 -12.82 45.15
C THR A 4 7.55 -11.66 44.32
N VAL A 5 8.74 -11.18 44.60
CA VAL A 5 9.39 -10.07 43.88
C VAL A 5 9.91 -10.59 42.53
N TYR A 6 10.51 -11.77 42.50
CA TYR A 6 11.01 -12.38 41.25
C TYR A 6 9.87 -12.74 40.30
N SER A 7 8.76 -13.26 40.84
CA SER A 7 7.58 -13.56 40.04
C SER A 7 7.01 -12.32 39.32
N LYS A 8 6.95 -11.18 40.00
CA LYS A 8 6.46 -9.91 39.42
C LYS A 8 7.43 -9.33 38.39
N ILE A 9 8.75 -9.46 38.61
CA ILE A 9 9.78 -8.98 37.69
C ILE A 9 9.76 -9.83 36.40
N ILE A 10 9.66 -11.15 36.53
CA ILE A 10 9.57 -12.06 35.38
C ILE A 10 8.29 -11.82 34.57
N SER A 11 7.15 -11.62 35.24
CA SER A 11 5.88 -11.31 34.60
C SER A 11 5.92 -9.98 33.85
N PHE A 12 6.57 -8.96 34.38
CA PHE A 12 6.77 -7.68 33.73
C PHE A 12 7.72 -7.79 32.54
N LEU A 13 8.79 -8.56 32.64
CA LEU A 13 9.75 -8.79 31.57
C LEU A 13 9.11 -9.53 30.39
N ILE A 14 8.25 -10.53 30.65
CA ILE A 14 7.50 -11.25 29.62
C ILE A 14 6.52 -10.33 28.91
N LEU A 15 5.87 -9.42 29.63
CA LEU A 15 4.94 -8.45 29.02
C LEU A 15 5.64 -7.49 28.06
N VAL A 16 6.85 -7.06 28.36
CA VAL A 16 7.65 -6.16 27.51
C VAL A 16 8.10 -6.86 26.20
N ILE A 17 8.35 -8.16 26.24
CA ILE A 17 8.77 -8.93 25.04
C ILE A 17 7.62 -9.04 24.01
N PHE A 18 6.35 -9.02 24.44
CA PHE A 18 5.19 -9.05 23.55
C PHE A 18 4.80 -7.70 22.93
N LEU A 19 5.44 -6.62 23.36
CA LEU A 19 5.25 -5.27 22.80
C LEU A 19 6.22 -4.94 21.65
N SER A 20 6.68 -5.94 20.90
CA SER A 20 7.40 -5.70 19.67
C SER A 20 6.49 -4.92 18.73
N PRO A 21 6.84 -3.68 18.30
CA PRO A 21 6.03 -2.95 17.34
C PRO A 21 5.90 -3.80 16.08
N LEU A 22 4.67 -4.06 15.68
CA LEU A 22 4.38 -4.72 14.41
C LEU A 22 4.74 -3.74 13.30
N GLU A 23 6.01 -3.72 12.88
CA GLU A 23 6.43 -2.87 11.76
C GLU A 23 5.82 -3.38 10.47
N ALA A 24 5.00 -2.53 9.85
CA ALA A 24 4.48 -2.79 8.52
C ALA A 24 5.63 -2.78 7.51
N LYS A 25 5.90 -3.93 6.89
CA LYS A 25 6.94 -4.07 5.87
C LYS A 25 6.41 -3.62 4.52
N LEU A 26 7.14 -2.69 3.88
CA LEU A 26 6.86 -2.33 2.50
C LEU A 26 7.22 -3.50 1.57
N LEU A 27 6.24 -3.93 0.78
CA LEU A 27 6.44 -4.94 -0.25
C LEU A 27 6.88 -4.27 -1.56
N LYS A 28 7.85 -4.92 -2.22
CA LYS A 28 8.29 -4.53 -3.56
C LYS A 28 7.73 -5.51 -4.58
N PRO A 29 7.32 -5.05 -5.78
CA PRO A 29 6.93 -5.96 -6.84
C PRO A 29 8.05 -6.93 -7.18
N SER A 30 7.70 -8.18 -7.44
CA SER A 30 8.62 -9.22 -7.94
C SER A 30 8.85 -9.11 -9.44
N LYS A 31 7.89 -8.49 -10.18
CA LYS A 31 8.00 -8.18 -11.61
C LYS A 31 7.41 -6.80 -11.90
N ASN A 32 7.92 -6.13 -12.92
CA ASN A 32 7.46 -4.84 -13.45
C ASN A 32 7.55 -3.68 -12.44
N GLY A 33 8.41 -3.81 -11.43
CA GLY A 33 8.64 -2.81 -10.38
C GLY A 33 9.86 -1.91 -10.62
N GLU A 34 10.34 -1.80 -11.86
CA GLU A 34 11.51 -1.00 -12.21
C GLU A 34 11.22 0.50 -12.10
N GLU A 35 10.03 0.90 -12.54
CA GLU A 35 9.61 2.28 -12.50
C GLU A 35 9.03 2.63 -11.12
N LYS A 36 9.47 3.76 -10.61
CA LYS A 36 9.13 4.21 -9.24
C LYS A 36 8.77 5.68 -9.25
N GLU A 37 7.82 6.04 -8.41
CA GLU A 37 7.45 7.42 -8.13
C GLU A 37 7.67 7.70 -6.64
N ILE A 38 8.43 8.75 -6.34
CA ILE A 38 8.66 9.17 -4.96
C ILE A 38 7.77 10.37 -4.67
N LEU A 39 6.84 10.19 -3.74
CA LEU A 39 5.98 11.25 -3.25
C LEU A 39 6.43 11.72 -1.87
N ILE A 40 6.42 13.04 -1.68
CA ILE A 40 6.61 13.66 -0.37
C ILE A 40 5.22 13.82 0.25
N VAL A 41 4.95 13.03 1.28
CA VAL A 41 3.68 12.99 2.02
C VAL A 41 3.97 13.29 3.48
N ASN A 42 3.41 14.36 4.02
CA ASN A 42 3.67 14.81 5.41
C ASN A 42 5.18 14.88 5.71
N SER A 43 5.93 15.54 4.82
CA SER A 43 7.40 15.70 4.91
C SER A 43 8.22 14.40 4.85
N LYS A 44 7.59 13.26 4.61
CA LYS A 44 8.26 11.96 4.47
C LYS A 44 8.25 11.50 3.02
N ARG A 45 9.36 10.96 2.55
CA ARG A 45 9.44 10.31 1.23
C ARG A 45 8.72 8.97 1.30
N ARG A 46 7.79 8.74 0.36
CA ARG A 46 7.05 7.51 0.17
C ARG A 46 7.28 7.01 -1.24
N LEU A 47 7.61 5.73 -1.37
CA LEU A 47 7.83 5.07 -2.64
C LEU A 47 6.51 4.47 -3.13
N TYR A 48 6.22 4.70 -4.40
CA TYR A 48 5.06 4.13 -5.10
C TYR A 48 5.49 3.50 -6.41
N TYR A 49 4.69 2.55 -6.88
CA TYR A 49 4.85 1.91 -8.18
C TYR A 49 3.63 2.20 -9.07
N PRO A 50 3.81 2.65 -10.32
CA PRO A 50 2.69 2.87 -11.23
C PRO A 50 2.14 1.53 -11.73
N ILE A 51 0.83 1.32 -11.62
CA ILE A 51 0.14 0.17 -12.20
C ILE A 51 -0.06 0.45 -13.68
N LYS A 52 0.82 -0.07 -14.53
CA LYS A 52 0.79 0.05 -15.99
C LYS A 52 0.06 -1.13 -16.64
N SER A 53 0.06 -1.18 -17.97
CA SER A 53 -0.58 -2.24 -18.77
C SER A 53 -0.01 -3.63 -18.51
N GLU A 54 1.29 -3.73 -18.23
CA GLU A 54 1.98 -4.98 -17.90
C GLU A 54 1.68 -5.49 -16.48
N GLY A 55 0.99 -4.70 -15.67
CA GLY A 55 0.64 -5.02 -14.28
C GLY A 55 1.85 -5.05 -13.34
N LEU A 56 1.58 -5.16 -12.04
CA LEU A 56 2.59 -5.37 -11.00
C LEU A 56 2.35 -6.73 -10.34
N HIS A 57 3.40 -7.51 -10.15
CA HIS A 57 3.29 -8.84 -9.55
C HIS A 57 3.99 -8.89 -8.19
N TYR A 58 3.36 -9.57 -7.23
CA TYR A 58 3.90 -9.80 -5.90
C TYR A 58 3.78 -11.26 -5.51
N SER A 59 4.71 -11.76 -4.71
CA SER A 59 4.62 -13.04 -4.02
C SER A 59 4.68 -12.78 -2.52
N VAL A 60 3.67 -13.24 -1.79
CA VAL A 60 3.49 -12.94 -0.37
C VAL A 60 3.20 -14.22 0.40
N LYS A 61 3.91 -14.40 1.51
CA LYS A 61 3.68 -15.52 2.43
C LYS A 61 2.72 -15.10 3.53
N GLY A 62 1.59 -15.79 3.64
CA GLY A 62 0.65 -15.67 4.74
C GLY A 62 0.98 -16.60 5.92
N PRO A 63 0.26 -16.47 7.06
CA PRO A 63 -0.88 -15.57 7.21
C PRO A 63 -0.44 -14.10 7.38
N THR A 64 -1.11 -13.18 6.73
CA THR A 64 -0.83 -11.74 6.85
C THR A 64 -1.99 -10.90 6.36
N ARG A 65 -2.05 -9.65 6.82
CA ARG A 65 -2.95 -8.63 6.29
C ARG A 65 -2.15 -7.69 5.41
N LEU A 66 -2.60 -7.52 4.17
CA LEU A 66 -2.04 -6.56 3.23
C LEU A 66 -2.86 -5.27 3.23
N GLU A 67 -2.18 -4.16 3.13
CA GLU A 67 -2.76 -2.85 2.89
C GLU A 67 -2.23 -2.32 1.55
N PHE A 68 -3.14 -2.01 0.64
CA PHE A 68 -2.87 -1.35 -0.63
C PHE A 68 -3.14 0.14 -0.47
N ILE A 69 -2.08 0.94 -0.48
CA ILE A 69 -2.18 2.41 -0.34
C ILE A 69 -1.98 3.03 -1.71
N THR A 70 -3.05 3.52 -2.31
CA THR A 70 -3.04 4.01 -3.68
C THR A 70 -3.28 5.50 -3.79
N ARG A 71 -2.73 6.11 -4.85
CA ARG A 71 -2.97 7.49 -5.22
C ARG A 71 -3.14 7.63 -6.72
N TYR A 72 -3.91 8.61 -7.13
CA TYR A 72 -4.15 8.86 -8.55
C TYR A 72 -3.53 10.19 -8.98
N PRO A 73 -2.74 10.21 -10.07
CA PRO A 73 -2.19 11.45 -10.60
C PRO A 73 -3.27 12.27 -11.30
N VAL A 74 -3.28 13.57 -11.00
CA VAL A 74 -4.24 14.54 -11.54
C VAL A 74 -3.49 15.59 -12.34
N LEU A 75 -3.58 15.51 -13.66
CA LEU A 75 -2.89 16.41 -14.57
C LEU A 75 -3.73 17.64 -14.97
N LYS A 76 -5.07 17.52 -14.90
CA LYS A 76 -6.01 18.62 -15.22
C LYS A 76 -6.95 18.89 -14.06
N LYS A 77 -6.94 20.12 -13.55
CA LYS A 77 -7.73 20.55 -12.38
C LYS A 77 -9.17 20.96 -12.75
N LYS A 78 -9.94 20.15 -13.44
CA LYS A 78 -11.33 20.52 -13.78
C LYS A 78 -12.38 20.02 -12.78
N LYS A 79 -12.06 19.07 -11.90
CA LYS A 79 -13.02 18.45 -10.98
C LYS A 79 -12.56 18.55 -9.54
N GLN A 80 -13.51 18.62 -8.60
CA GLN A 80 -13.20 18.59 -7.17
C GLN A 80 -12.73 17.23 -6.69
N SER A 81 -13.26 16.14 -7.28
CA SER A 81 -12.89 14.76 -6.95
C SER A 81 -12.60 13.96 -8.21
N HIS A 82 -11.74 12.97 -8.08
CA HIS A 82 -11.28 12.10 -9.15
C HIS A 82 -11.53 10.66 -8.77
N SER A 83 -12.24 9.93 -9.65
CA SER A 83 -12.41 8.49 -9.52
C SER A 83 -11.26 7.79 -10.22
N PHE A 84 -10.83 6.68 -9.63
CA PHE A 84 -9.84 5.79 -10.22
C PHE A 84 -10.10 4.36 -9.79
N GLN A 85 -9.71 3.43 -10.63
CA GLN A 85 -9.96 2.01 -10.47
C GLN A 85 -8.71 1.20 -10.85
N TYR A 86 -8.55 0.07 -10.19
CA TYR A 86 -7.57 -0.96 -10.54
C TYR A 86 -8.12 -2.33 -10.15
N HIS A 87 -7.52 -3.39 -10.68
CA HIS A 87 -7.91 -4.76 -10.41
C HIS A 87 -6.83 -5.47 -9.61
N ILE A 88 -7.25 -6.28 -8.66
CA ILE A 88 -6.38 -7.19 -7.91
C ILE A 88 -6.75 -8.60 -8.31
N ILE A 89 -5.81 -9.38 -8.83
CA ILE A 89 -5.97 -10.81 -9.08
C ILE A 89 -5.20 -11.57 -8.01
N LEU A 90 -5.92 -12.38 -7.25
CA LEU A 90 -5.36 -13.21 -6.19
C LEU A 90 -5.25 -14.67 -6.70
N ASN A 91 -4.04 -15.22 -6.63
CA ASN A 91 -3.72 -16.61 -7.01
C ASN A 91 -4.17 -16.98 -8.45
N GLY A 92 -4.23 -15.99 -9.36
CA GLY A 92 -4.66 -16.18 -10.75
C GLY A 92 -6.13 -16.57 -10.93
N LYS A 93 -6.96 -16.44 -9.90
CA LYS A 93 -8.37 -16.87 -9.91
C LYS A 93 -9.34 -15.77 -9.52
N ASP A 94 -9.17 -15.21 -8.36
CA ASP A 94 -10.11 -14.26 -7.78
C ASP A 94 -9.74 -12.84 -8.20
N THR A 95 -10.65 -12.17 -8.89
CA THR A 95 -10.49 -10.77 -9.31
C THR A 95 -11.33 -9.86 -8.42
N VAL A 96 -10.68 -8.82 -7.89
CA VAL A 96 -11.33 -7.77 -7.09
C VAL A 96 -11.17 -6.44 -7.81
N ASP A 97 -12.30 -5.79 -8.09
CA ASP A 97 -12.35 -4.44 -8.65
C ASP A 97 -12.34 -3.42 -7.54
N VAL A 98 -11.26 -2.65 -7.45
CA VAL A 98 -11.13 -1.63 -6.41
C VAL A 98 -11.39 -0.26 -7.00
N ASN A 99 -12.41 0.41 -6.47
CA ASN A 99 -12.85 1.74 -6.89
C ASN A 99 -12.63 2.75 -5.78
N HIS A 100 -12.05 3.89 -6.14
CA HIS A 100 -11.85 5.01 -5.23
C HIS A 100 -12.32 6.32 -5.85
N ARG A 101 -12.74 7.26 -4.99
CA ARG A 101 -13.05 8.63 -5.40
C ARG A 101 -12.59 9.61 -4.34
N TYR A 102 -11.57 10.38 -4.67
CA TYR A 102 -10.95 11.31 -3.72
C TYR A 102 -10.67 12.67 -4.33
N LYS A 103 -10.59 13.68 -3.46
CA LYS A 103 -10.11 15.03 -3.77
C LYS A 103 -8.59 15.04 -3.94
N VAL A 104 -8.06 16.08 -4.58
CA VAL A 104 -6.63 16.35 -4.65
C VAL A 104 -6.11 16.73 -3.26
N GLN A 105 -5.03 16.09 -2.84
CA GLN A 105 -4.28 16.47 -1.65
C GLN A 105 -3.18 17.45 -2.04
N LYS A 106 -3.39 18.74 -1.74
CA LYS A 106 -2.52 19.84 -2.19
C LYS A 106 -1.09 19.80 -1.65
N THR A 107 -0.89 19.13 -0.51
CA THR A 107 0.41 19.05 0.19
C THR A 107 1.37 18.03 -0.39
N ILE A 108 0.91 17.18 -1.30
CA ILE A 108 1.75 16.13 -1.90
C ILE A 108 2.55 16.69 -3.07
N LYS A 109 3.83 16.35 -3.09
CA LYS A 109 4.75 16.67 -4.17
C LYS A 109 5.42 15.42 -4.69
N SER A 110 5.54 15.28 -6.01
CA SER A 110 6.39 14.25 -6.62
C SER A 110 7.80 14.77 -6.80
N VAL A 111 8.77 13.89 -6.63
CA VAL A 111 10.18 14.18 -6.90
C VAL A 111 10.43 14.16 -8.41
N GLN A 112 9.89 13.15 -9.12
CA GLN A 112 10.07 12.97 -10.56
C GLN A 112 9.19 13.91 -11.39
N HIS A 113 7.96 14.17 -10.91
CA HIS A 113 6.95 14.95 -11.62
C HIS A 113 6.41 16.11 -10.76
N PRO A 114 7.20 17.15 -10.50
CA PRO A 114 6.83 18.22 -9.54
C PRO A 114 5.57 19.01 -9.93
N LYS A 115 5.17 18.98 -11.20
CA LYS A 115 3.93 19.63 -11.69
C LYS A 115 2.68 18.77 -11.51
N HIS A 116 2.82 17.47 -11.27
CA HIS A 116 1.69 16.59 -11.04
C HIS A 116 1.08 16.81 -9.65
N LYS A 117 -0.22 16.64 -9.57
CA LYS A 117 -0.97 16.60 -8.31
C LYS A 117 -1.49 15.20 -8.10
N TYR A 118 -1.79 14.86 -6.84
CA TYR A 118 -2.23 13.52 -6.48
C TYR A 118 -3.44 13.60 -5.57
N THR A 119 -4.30 12.58 -5.64
CA THR A 119 -5.45 12.46 -4.74
C THR A 119 -5.00 12.13 -3.31
N TYR A 120 -5.92 12.24 -2.36
CA TYR A 120 -5.79 11.53 -1.08
C TYR A 120 -5.61 10.04 -1.35
N SER A 121 -5.03 9.30 -0.40
CA SER A 121 -4.84 7.87 -0.53
C SER A 121 -6.17 7.12 -0.52
N GLY A 122 -6.30 6.17 -1.44
CA GLY A 122 -7.28 5.10 -1.34
C GLY A 122 -6.62 3.90 -0.67
N ASN A 123 -7.27 3.35 0.34
CA ASN A 123 -6.77 2.18 1.04
C ASN A 123 -7.69 0.98 0.82
N TYR A 124 -7.10 -0.16 0.54
CA TYR A 124 -7.81 -1.43 0.42
C TYR A 124 -7.05 -2.51 1.19
N PHE A 125 -7.76 -3.47 1.78
CA PHE A 125 -7.16 -4.48 2.65
C PHE A 125 -7.55 -5.89 2.20
N ILE A 126 -6.58 -6.81 2.23
CA ILE A 126 -6.80 -8.23 2.02
C ILE A 126 -6.15 -9.01 3.16
N ASN A 127 -6.90 -9.94 3.74
CA ASN A 127 -6.36 -10.92 4.68
C ASN A 127 -5.95 -12.16 3.89
N LEU A 128 -4.70 -12.56 4.00
CA LEU A 128 -4.17 -13.78 3.38
C LEU A 128 -4.06 -14.87 4.44
N GLU A 129 -4.52 -16.06 4.10
CA GLU A 129 -4.38 -17.26 4.91
C GLU A 129 -2.95 -17.79 4.87
N LYS A 130 -2.69 -18.88 5.60
CA LYS A 130 -1.40 -19.56 5.60
C LYS A 130 -1.10 -20.11 4.20
N GLY A 131 0.10 -19.84 3.69
CA GLY A 131 0.56 -20.28 2.39
C GLY A 131 1.29 -19.20 1.61
N VAL A 132 1.67 -19.50 0.38
CA VAL A 132 2.25 -18.54 -0.57
C VAL A 132 1.16 -18.09 -1.53
N HIS A 133 1.00 -16.78 -1.67
CA HIS A 133 0.00 -16.16 -2.52
C HIS A 133 0.67 -15.31 -3.59
N THR A 134 0.13 -15.38 -4.79
CA THR A 134 0.47 -14.46 -5.88
C THR A 134 -0.58 -13.37 -5.98
N ILE A 135 -0.11 -12.15 -6.14
CA ILE A 135 -0.98 -10.98 -6.31
C ILE A 135 -0.54 -10.26 -7.56
N GLU A 136 -1.48 -10.02 -8.44
CA GLU A 136 -1.27 -9.23 -9.64
C GLU A 136 -2.17 -8.01 -9.60
N LEU A 137 -1.59 -6.83 -9.83
CA LEU A 137 -2.31 -5.57 -9.90
C LEU A 137 -2.38 -5.12 -11.34
N LEU A 138 -3.57 -4.98 -11.88
CA LEU A 138 -3.80 -4.57 -13.26
C LEU A 138 -4.42 -3.19 -13.34
N LYS A 139 -4.00 -2.45 -14.36
CA LYS A 139 -4.61 -1.17 -14.71
C LYS A 139 -6.03 -1.38 -15.21
N SER A 140 -6.98 -0.61 -14.69
CA SER A 140 -8.33 -0.53 -15.25
C SER A 140 -8.37 0.43 -16.44
N ASN A 141 -9.18 0.09 -17.45
CA ASN A 141 -9.48 0.98 -18.58
C ASN A 141 -10.24 2.24 -18.17
N GLU A 142 -10.95 2.21 -17.04
CA GLU A 142 -11.63 3.35 -16.44
C GLU A 142 -10.66 4.42 -15.91
N SER A 143 -9.41 4.05 -15.67
CA SER A 143 -8.38 4.96 -15.19
C SER A 143 -7.48 5.42 -16.34
N LYS A 144 -7.59 6.70 -16.71
CA LYS A 144 -6.79 7.30 -17.79
C LYS A 144 -5.29 7.22 -17.55
N TYR A 145 -4.87 7.46 -16.31
CA TYR A 145 -3.47 7.45 -15.89
C TYR A 145 -3.20 6.25 -14.99
N PRO A 146 -1.94 5.76 -14.92
CA PRO A 146 -1.57 4.71 -13.98
C PRO A 146 -1.87 5.11 -12.53
N VAL A 147 -2.54 4.22 -11.81
CA VAL A 147 -2.71 4.36 -10.36
C VAL A 147 -1.37 4.07 -9.70
N LEU A 148 -0.96 4.86 -8.74
CA LEU A 148 0.25 4.64 -7.95
C LEU A 148 -0.08 3.81 -6.71
N ILE A 149 0.72 2.78 -6.38
CA ILE A 149 0.56 1.91 -5.23
C ILE A 149 1.85 1.73 -4.45
#